data_8f09ec8d07d0b56897d0d761ccc44cea
#
_entry.id   8f09ec8d07d0b56897d0d761ccc44cea
#
_cell.length_a   1.000
_cell.length_b   1.000
_cell.length_c   1.000
_cell.angle_alpha   90.00
_cell.angle_beta   90.00
_cell.angle_gamma   90.00
#
_symmetry.space_group_name_H-M   'P 1'
#
loop_
_entity.id
_entity.type
_entity.pdbx_description
1 polymer ?
#
loop_
_entity_poly.entity_id
_entity_poly.type
_entity_poly.pdbx_seq_one_letter_code
_entity_poly.pdbx_strand_id
1 'polypeptide(L)'
;NRPVIIVAHTGSFLPAVINGQPTGTKTDSSIVEQCTRWAKKGYVAVAFSNRLGWNPTSTDQDVRTSSLIQAAYRGIQDARAMVRYMRMTEATGNTYGIDPNKIVMGGHGTGAYISLGVATLDTATQMYIPKFMNLATTPPSPYVYAPFFGNVNGTDSAWLPDFA
;
A
#
# COMPACT_ATOMS: atom_id res chain seq x y z
N ASN A 1 12.92 -16.21 -17.47
CA ASN A 1 12.07 -15.32 -16.68
C ASN A 1 12.86 -14.79 -15.49
N ARG A 2 12.64 -13.53 -15.13
CA ARG A 2 13.40 -12.79 -14.10
C ARG A 2 12.58 -12.67 -12.81
N PRO A 3 13.21 -12.67 -11.64
CA PRO A 3 12.52 -12.35 -10.40
C PRO A 3 12.08 -10.87 -10.40
N VAL A 4 11.00 -10.59 -9.69
CA VAL A 4 10.44 -9.24 -9.52
C VAL A 4 10.74 -8.74 -8.13
N ILE A 5 11.14 -7.48 -8.01
CA ILE A 5 11.14 -6.77 -6.74
C ILE A 5 10.25 -5.54 -6.84
N ILE A 6 9.28 -5.44 -5.93
CA ILE A 6 8.37 -4.32 -5.81
C ILE A 6 8.84 -3.46 -4.65
N VAL A 7 9.10 -2.19 -4.90
CA VAL A 7 9.61 -1.24 -3.89
C VAL A 7 8.54 -0.21 -3.57
N ALA A 8 8.12 -0.19 -2.31
CA ALA A 8 7.17 0.79 -1.79
C ALA A 8 7.91 2.01 -1.21
N HIS A 9 7.47 3.22 -1.60
CA HIS A 9 8.07 4.47 -1.14
C HIS A 9 7.68 4.82 0.31
N THR A 10 8.45 5.71 0.93
CA THR A 10 8.11 6.36 2.21
C THR A 10 7.19 7.57 1.98
N GLY A 11 7.01 8.45 2.99
CA GLY A 11 6.24 9.69 2.88
C GLY A 11 5.15 9.83 3.94
N SER A 12 5.24 9.04 5.02
CA SER A 12 4.38 9.13 6.22
C SER A 12 2.87 9.03 5.94
N PHE A 13 2.46 8.46 4.81
CA PHE A 13 1.08 8.43 4.31
C PHE A 13 0.46 9.83 4.10
N LEU A 14 1.28 10.88 4.13
CA LEU A 14 0.84 12.27 3.99
C LEU A 14 0.46 12.59 2.54
N PRO A 15 -0.67 13.25 2.31
CA PRO A 15 -0.97 13.85 1.01
C PRO A 15 0.16 14.80 0.56
N ALA A 16 0.40 14.86 -0.74
CA ALA A 16 1.50 15.66 -1.31
C ALA A 16 1.45 17.14 -0.87
N VAL A 17 0.25 17.69 -0.71
CA VAL A 17 0.05 19.08 -0.27
C VAL A 17 0.52 19.35 1.17
N ILE A 18 0.62 18.31 2.00
CA ILE A 18 1.02 18.43 3.42
C ILE A 18 2.44 17.91 3.60
N ASN A 19 2.89 17.02 2.75
CA ASN A 19 4.14 16.29 2.97
C ASN A 19 5.38 17.18 2.95
N GLY A 20 5.45 18.27 2.26
CA GLY A 20 6.58 19.21 2.29
C GLY A 20 8.00 18.59 2.17
N GLN A 21 8.10 17.28 2.05
CA GLN A 21 9.36 16.52 1.98
C GLN A 21 9.62 16.05 0.53
N PRO A 22 10.89 15.82 0.15
CA PRO A 22 11.22 15.33 -1.18
C PRO A 22 10.93 13.83 -1.38
N THR A 23 10.13 13.25 -0.49
CA THR A 23 9.76 11.82 -0.49
C THR A 23 8.24 11.68 -0.45
N GLY A 24 7.71 10.59 -0.97
CA GLY A 24 6.28 10.30 -0.94
C GLY A 24 5.72 9.85 -2.29
N THR A 25 6.57 9.53 -3.24
CA THR A 25 6.18 9.07 -4.57
C THR A 25 7.10 7.95 -5.08
N LYS A 26 6.63 7.24 -6.10
CA LYS A 26 7.45 6.22 -6.80
C LYS A 26 8.67 6.81 -7.53
N THR A 27 8.72 8.12 -7.72
CA THR A 27 9.80 8.83 -8.42
C THR A 27 10.83 9.46 -7.49
N ASP A 28 10.71 9.22 -6.19
CA ASP A 28 11.71 9.64 -5.21
C ASP A 28 13.09 9.12 -5.60
N SER A 29 14.11 9.95 -5.48
CA SER A 29 15.49 9.60 -5.90
C SER A 29 15.99 8.31 -5.22
N SER A 30 15.66 8.09 -3.97
CA SER A 30 15.99 6.87 -3.24
C SER A 30 15.30 5.62 -3.81
N ILE A 31 14.07 5.75 -4.27
CA ILE A 31 13.32 4.64 -4.89
C ILE A 31 13.88 4.34 -6.28
N VAL A 32 14.12 5.39 -7.07
CA VAL A 32 14.73 5.26 -8.41
C VAL A 32 16.10 4.58 -8.32
N GLU A 33 16.93 5.00 -7.37
CA GLU A 33 18.26 4.40 -7.17
C GLU A 33 18.15 2.92 -6.74
N GLN A 34 17.26 2.59 -5.80
CA GLN A 34 17.03 1.19 -5.41
C GLN A 34 16.59 0.34 -6.61
N CYS A 35 15.59 0.80 -7.36
CA CYS A 35 15.12 0.09 -8.55
C CYS A 35 16.24 -0.09 -9.58
N THR A 36 17.06 0.95 -9.80
CA THR A 36 18.21 0.88 -10.71
C THR A 36 19.23 -0.17 -10.27
N ARG A 37 19.55 -0.22 -8.97
CA ARG A 37 20.48 -1.23 -8.43
C ARG A 37 19.96 -2.64 -8.57
N TRP A 38 18.67 -2.86 -8.32
CA TRP A 38 18.05 -4.17 -8.48
C TRP A 38 17.98 -4.59 -9.95
N ALA A 39 17.65 -3.66 -10.84
CA ALA A 39 17.63 -3.93 -12.28
C ALA A 39 19.01 -4.35 -12.79
N LYS A 40 20.10 -3.71 -12.33
CA LYS A 40 21.48 -4.09 -12.64
C LYS A 40 21.84 -5.50 -12.12
N LYS A 41 21.13 -6.02 -11.14
CA LYS A 41 21.28 -7.39 -10.62
C LYS A 41 20.39 -8.41 -11.33
N GLY A 42 19.68 -8.01 -12.38
CA GLY A 42 18.85 -8.92 -13.19
C GLY A 42 17.39 -9.04 -12.73
N TYR A 43 16.95 -8.24 -11.75
CA TYR A 43 15.54 -8.20 -11.36
C TYR A 43 14.73 -7.32 -12.31
N VAL A 44 13.44 -7.61 -12.41
CA VAL A 44 12.45 -6.60 -12.83
C VAL A 44 12.09 -5.78 -11.59
N ALA A 45 12.57 -4.54 -11.56
CA ALA A 45 12.33 -3.65 -10.42
C ALA A 45 11.12 -2.75 -10.70
N VAL A 46 10.19 -2.72 -9.75
CA VAL A 46 8.91 -2.02 -9.88
C VAL A 46 8.75 -1.09 -8.69
N ALA A 47 8.46 0.18 -8.95
CA ALA A 47 8.01 1.13 -7.95
C ALA A 47 6.56 1.51 -8.21
N PHE A 48 5.78 1.66 -7.16
CA PHE A 48 4.38 2.10 -7.27
C PHE A 48 4.10 3.22 -6.28
N SER A 49 3.08 4.04 -6.57
CA SER A 49 2.52 4.99 -5.62
C SER A 49 1.24 4.40 -5.03
N ASN A 50 1.10 4.50 -3.73
CA ASN A 50 -0.08 4.06 -3.01
C ASN A 50 -0.98 5.25 -2.65
N ARG A 51 -2.25 5.00 -2.40
CA ARG A 51 -3.20 6.00 -1.91
C ARG A 51 -2.78 6.48 -0.54
N LEU A 52 -2.68 7.79 -0.40
CA LEU A 52 -2.31 8.51 0.82
C LEU A 52 -3.57 9.02 1.52
N GLY A 53 -3.42 9.86 2.55
CA GLY A 53 -4.57 10.52 3.16
C GLY A 53 -4.58 10.59 4.68
N TRP A 54 -3.42 10.43 5.31
CA TRP A 54 -3.30 10.74 6.73
C TRP A 54 -3.51 12.25 6.95
N ASN A 55 -4.34 12.60 7.93
CA ASN A 55 -4.60 13.97 8.36
C ASN A 55 -4.04 14.22 9.78
N PRO A 56 -2.74 14.53 9.91
CA PRO A 56 -2.12 14.78 11.22
C PRO A 56 -2.51 16.12 11.83
N THR A 57 -3.04 17.07 11.04
CA THR A 57 -3.32 18.44 11.45
C THR A 57 -4.72 18.62 12.01
N SER A 58 -5.57 17.60 11.97
CA SER A 58 -6.88 17.65 12.61
C SER A 58 -6.77 17.92 14.11
N THR A 59 -7.64 18.76 14.63
CA THR A 59 -7.77 18.97 16.09
C THR A 59 -8.37 17.75 16.78
N ASP A 60 -9.13 16.92 16.05
CA ASP A 60 -9.75 15.71 16.54
C ASP A 60 -8.76 14.55 16.49
N GLN A 61 -8.54 13.92 17.67
CA GLN A 61 -7.64 12.77 17.80
C GLN A 61 -8.15 11.54 17.03
N ASP A 62 -9.47 11.32 16.99
CA ASP A 62 -10.03 10.17 16.27
C ASP A 62 -9.85 10.32 14.76
N VAL A 63 -9.96 11.54 14.23
CA VAL A 63 -9.68 11.81 12.82
C VAL A 63 -8.21 11.58 12.51
N ARG A 64 -7.28 12.00 13.36
CA ARG A 64 -5.84 11.74 13.17
C ARG A 64 -5.55 10.25 13.15
N THR A 65 -6.10 9.51 14.12
CA THR A 65 -5.87 8.06 14.25
C THR A 65 -6.53 7.30 13.11
N SER A 66 -7.82 7.56 12.84
CA SER A 66 -8.57 6.85 11.80
C SER A 66 -7.97 7.06 10.41
N SER A 67 -7.64 8.30 10.05
CA SER A 67 -7.09 8.59 8.73
C SER A 67 -5.72 7.93 8.50
N LEU A 68 -4.89 7.80 9.55
CA LEU A 68 -3.63 7.06 9.47
C LEU A 68 -3.85 5.58 9.21
N ILE A 69 -4.71 4.94 10.01
CA ILE A 69 -5.00 3.51 9.88
C ILE A 69 -5.64 3.21 8.53
N GLN A 70 -6.56 4.06 8.08
CA GLN A 70 -7.19 3.94 6.76
C GLN A 70 -6.19 4.11 5.62
N ALA A 71 -5.24 5.05 5.71
CA ALA A 71 -4.21 5.23 4.70
C ALA A 71 -3.27 4.02 4.64
N ALA A 72 -2.88 3.46 5.79
CA ALA A 72 -2.07 2.24 5.83
C ALA A 72 -2.80 1.05 5.18
N TYR A 73 -4.09 0.87 5.49
CA TYR A 73 -4.90 -0.20 4.90
C TYR A 73 -5.02 -0.07 3.38
N ARG A 74 -5.32 1.13 2.87
CA ARG A 74 -5.34 1.40 1.43
C ARG A 74 -3.99 1.11 0.76
N GLY A 75 -2.88 1.47 1.43
CA GLY A 75 -1.54 1.16 0.94
C GLY A 75 -1.30 -0.35 0.79
N ILE A 76 -1.80 -1.18 1.72
CA ILE A 76 -1.73 -2.65 1.65
C ILE A 76 -2.57 -3.17 0.47
N GLN A 77 -3.78 -2.64 0.27
CA GLN A 77 -4.63 -3.00 -0.87
C GLN A 77 -3.94 -2.68 -2.20
N ASP A 78 -3.34 -1.49 -2.32
CA ASP A 78 -2.65 -1.04 -3.54
C ASP A 78 -1.41 -1.90 -3.82
N ALA A 79 -0.67 -2.27 -2.78
CA ALA A 79 0.48 -3.15 -2.90
C ALA A 79 0.08 -4.56 -3.38
N ARG A 80 -1.01 -5.11 -2.86
CA ARG A 80 -1.56 -6.39 -3.32
C ARG A 80 -2.09 -6.31 -4.76
N ALA A 81 -2.70 -5.18 -5.12
CA ALA A 81 -3.10 -4.93 -6.51
C ALA A 81 -1.89 -4.92 -7.44
N MET A 82 -0.75 -4.33 -7.02
CA MET A 82 0.49 -4.35 -7.80
C MET A 82 1.02 -5.77 -8.00
N VAL A 83 0.99 -6.62 -6.97
CA VAL A 83 1.38 -8.04 -7.11
C VAL A 83 0.49 -8.76 -8.12
N ARG A 84 -0.84 -8.55 -8.05
CA ARG A 84 -1.77 -9.12 -9.02
C ARG A 84 -1.53 -8.62 -10.43
N TYR A 85 -1.27 -7.31 -10.58
CA TYR A 85 -0.94 -6.71 -11.87
C TYR A 85 0.27 -7.37 -12.49
N MET A 86 1.36 -7.57 -11.74
CA MET A 86 2.55 -8.25 -12.27
C MET A 86 2.24 -9.69 -12.70
N ARG A 87 1.48 -10.44 -11.92
CA ARG A 87 1.05 -11.80 -12.31
C ARG A 87 0.15 -11.79 -13.54
N MET A 88 -0.74 -10.82 -13.66
CA MET A 88 -1.59 -10.66 -14.84
C MET A 88 -0.75 -10.38 -16.10
N THR A 89 0.27 -9.52 -16.03
CA THR A 89 1.14 -9.24 -17.18
C THR A 89 1.89 -10.48 -17.67
N GLU A 90 2.23 -11.39 -16.76
CA GLU A 90 2.82 -12.68 -17.13
C GLU A 90 1.79 -13.55 -17.88
N ALA A 91 0.59 -13.69 -17.32
CA ALA A 91 -0.47 -14.50 -17.91
C ALA A 91 -0.96 -13.97 -19.28
N THR A 92 -0.76 -12.68 -19.56
CA THR A 92 -1.19 -12.01 -20.80
C THR A 92 -0.07 -11.77 -21.83
N GLY A 93 0.99 -12.58 -21.80
CA GLY A 93 2.06 -12.52 -22.79
C GLY A 93 3.44 -12.18 -22.22
N ASN A 94 3.54 -12.04 -20.91
CA ASN A 94 4.80 -11.82 -20.17
C ASN A 94 5.69 -10.71 -20.73
N THR A 95 5.10 -9.55 -20.98
CA THR A 95 5.77 -8.39 -21.59
C THR A 95 7.06 -8.00 -20.86
N TYR A 96 7.13 -8.21 -19.55
CA TYR A 96 8.31 -7.88 -18.74
C TYR A 96 9.29 -9.06 -18.55
N GLY A 97 8.99 -10.25 -19.06
CA GLY A 97 9.81 -11.44 -18.93
C GLY A 97 10.02 -11.88 -17.47
N ILE A 98 8.97 -11.86 -16.68
CA ILE A 98 9.01 -12.16 -15.23
C ILE A 98 8.69 -13.63 -14.91
N ASP A 99 9.12 -14.05 -13.73
CA ASP A 99 8.69 -15.29 -13.07
C ASP A 99 7.63 -14.94 -12.01
N PRO A 100 6.35 -15.28 -12.21
CA PRO A 100 5.26 -14.89 -11.31
C PRO A 100 5.36 -15.53 -9.91
N ASN A 101 6.22 -16.55 -9.76
CA ASN A 101 6.47 -17.23 -8.48
C ASN A 101 7.64 -16.61 -7.71
N LYS A 102 8.36 -15.66 -8.32
CA LYS A 102 9.51 -14.98 -7.72
C LYS A 102 9.27 -13.49 -7.60
N ILE A 103 8.22 -13.11 -6.85
CA ILE A 103 7.90 -11.72 -6.56
C ILE A 103 8.22 -11.45 -5.09
N VAL A 104 9.09 -10.48 -4.88
CA VAL A 104 9.49 -9.98 -3.56
C VAL A 104 9.01 -8.55 -3.41
N MET A 105 8.55 -8.19 -2.24
CA MET A 105 8.19 -6.82 -1.90
C MET A 105 9.05 -6.31 -0.76
N GLY A 106 9.41 -5.03 -0.83
CA GLY A 106 10.14 -4.33 0.22
C GLY A 106 9.88 -2.83 0.15
N GLY A 107 10.43 -2.11 1.10
CA GLY A 107 10.30 -0.66 1.17
C GLY A 107 10.98 -0.10 2.40
N HIS A 108 10.95 1.21 2.57
CA HIS A 108 11.46 1.86 3.77
C HIS A 108 10.43 2.86 4.32
N GLY A 109 10.52 3.17 5.62
CA GLY A 109 9.52 3.99 6.30
C GLY A 109 8.12 3.38 6.17
N THR A 110 7.15 4.17 5.70
CA THR A 110 5.77 3.69 5.49
C THR A 110 5.67 2.59 4.45
N GLY A 111 6.57 2.55 3.46
CA GLY A 111 6.65 1.45 2.51
C GLY A 111 7.03 0.10 3.17
N ALA A 112 7.84 0.13 4.22
CA ALA A 112 8.15 -1.06 5.00
C ALA A 112 6.91 -1.56 5.77
N TYR A 113 6.12 -0.66 6.36
CA TYR A 113 4.85 -1.04 7.02
C TYR A 113 3.85 -1.63 6.04
N ILE A 114 3.73 -1.06 4.83
CA ILE A 114 2.91 -1.63 3.76
C ILE A 114 3.38 -3.06 3.43
N SER A 115 4.67 -3.25 3.24
CA SER A 115 5.25 -4.56 2.90
C SER A 115 4.99 -5.61 3.97
N LEU A 116 5.14 -5.24 5.25
CA LEU A 116 4.78 -6.10 6.38
C LEU A 116 3.29 -6.42 6.41
N GLY A 117 2.44 -5.41 6.21
CA GLY A 117 0.99 -5.61 6.14
C GLY A 117 0.56 -6.54 5.00
N VAL A 118 1.22 -6.47 3.84
CA VAL A 118 0.99 -7.43 2.74
C VAL A 118 1.30 -8.86 3.17
N ALA A 119 2.33 -9.06 3.97
CA ALA A 119 2.78 -10.38 4.42
C ALA A 119 1.96 -10.96 5.58
N THR A 120 1.33 -10.11 6.41
CA THR A 120 0.76 -10.54 7.70
C THR A 120 -0.73 -10.31 7.86
N LEU A 121 -1.34 -9.42 7.07
CA LEU A 121 -2.75 -9.08 7.20
C LEU A 121 -3.59 -9.90 6.21
N ASP A 122 -4.28 -10.93 6.67
CA ASP A 122 -5.07 -11.82 5.80
C ASP A 122 -6.51 -11.36 5.61
N THR A 123 -7.10 -10.77 6.64
CA THR A 123 -8.51 -10.33 6.64
C THR A 123 -8.67 -8.95 7.27
N ALA A 124 -9.71 -8.21 6.87
CA ALA A 124 -10.03 -6.92 7.47
C ALA A 124 -10.36 -7.02 8.96
N THR A 125 -10.87 -8.15 9.41
CA THR A 125 -11.23 -8.38 10.82
C THR A 125 -10.03 -8.38 11.76
N GLN A 126 -8.83 -8.64 11.26
CA GLN A 126 -7.59 -8.50 12.05
C GLN A 126 -7.31 -7.05 12.45
N MET A 127 -7.95 -6.08 11.79
CA MET A 127 -7.92 -4.67 12.17
C MET A 127 -8.91 -4.32 13.29
N TYR A 128 -9.78 -5.26 13.73
CA TYR A 128 -10.80 -5.01 14.74
C TYR A 128 -10.26 -5.23 16.16
N ILE A 129 -9.15 -4.59 16.45
CA ILE A 129 -8.56 -4.58 17.80
C ILE A 129 -8.82 -3.21 18.44
N PRO A 130 -8.91 -3.12 19.79
CA PRO A 130 -9.25 -1.87 20.49
C PRO A 130 -8.45 -0.65 20.05
N LYS A 131 -7.17 -0.84 19.70
CA LYS A 131 -6.28 0.22 19.23
C LYS A 131 -6.69 0.82 17.88
N PHE A 132 -7.43 0.08 17.06
CA PHE A 132 -7.86 0.48 15.72
C PHE A 132 -9.37 0.65 15.63
N MET A 133 -10.02 0.90 16.78
CA MET A 133 -11.45 1.12 16.86
C MET A 133 -11.78 2.45 17.52
N ASN A 134 -12.84 3.08 17.07
CA ASN A 134 -13.46 4.18 17.76
C ASN A 134 -14.27 3.60 18.95
N LEU A 135 -13.76 3.79 20.15
CA LEU A 135 -14.38 3.29 21.39
C LEU A 135 -15.47 4.24 21.93
N ALA A 136 -15.60 5.44 21.35
CA ALA A 136 -16.67 6.39 21.74
C ALA A 136 -18.04 6.03 21.16
N THR A 137 -18.08 5.14 20.16
CA THR A 137 -19.35 4.64 19.59
C THR A 137 -19.88 3.44 20.38
N THR A 138 -21.19 3.24 20.35
CA THR A 138 -21.85 2.09 21.00
C THR A 138 -22.71 1.36 19.96
N PRO A 139 -22.32 0.16 19.50
CA PRO A 139 -21.08 -0.55 19.84
C PRO A 139 -19.83 0.14 19.25
N PRO A 140 -18.61 -0.18 19.75
CA PRO A 140 -17.37 0.31 19.16
C PRO A 140 -17.27 -0.01 17.67
N SER A 141 -16.83 0.99 16.87
CA SER A 141 -16.75 0.85 15.41
C SER A 141 -15.30 0.82 14.93
N PRO A 142 -14.92 -0.08 14.00
CA PRO A 142 -13.58 -0.13 13.48
C PRO A 142 -13.28 1.10 12.60
N TYR A 143 -12.08 1.66 12.71
CA TYR A 143 -11.62 2.73 11.81
C TYR A 143 -11.51 2.26 10.35
N VAL A 144 -11.23 0.98 10.15
CA VAL A 144 -11.33 0.31 8.84
C VAL A 144 -12.56 -0.59 8.85
N TYR A 145 -13.66 -0.06 8.37
CA TYR A 145 -14.91 -0.79 8.27
C TYR A 145 -15.00 -1.44 6.88
N ALA A 146 -14.92 -2.78 6.84
CA ALA A 146 -14.83 -3.53 5.59
C ALA A 146 -15.93 -3.21 4.55
N PRO A 147 -17.21 -2.98 4.91
CA PRO A 147 -18.21 -2.56 3.95
C PRO A 147 -17.91 -1.25 3.21
N PHE A 148 -17.07 -0.37 3.78
CA PHE A 148 -16.64 0.88 3.14
C PHE A 148 -15.25 0.78 2.51
N PHE A 149 -14.34 0.01 3.11
CA PHE A 149 -12.95 -0.06 2.67
C PHE A 149 -12.67 -1.30 1.81
N GLY A 150 -13.65 -2.18 1.68
CA GLY A 150 -13.47 -3.43 0.97
C GLY A 150 -12.56 -4.42 1.69
N ASN A 151 -12.35 -5.57 1.08
CA ASN A 151 -11.46 -6.59 1.60
C ASN A 151 -9.99 -6.15 1.51
N VAL A 152 -9.13 -6.80 2.27
CA VAL A 152 -7.69 -6.49 2.32
C VAL A 152 -6.98 -6.68 0.97
N ASN A 153 -7.55 -7.46 0.06
CA ASN A 153 -7.00 -7.66 -1.28
C ASN A 153 -7.36 -6.51 -2.24
N GLY A 154 -8.32 -5.65 -1.88
CA GLY A 154 -8.77 -4.57 -2.77
C GLY A 154 -9.40 -5.11 -4.05
N THR A 155 -10.20 -6.18 -3.94
CA THR A 155 -10.87 -6.82 -5.08
C THR A 155 -12.37 -6.57 -5.11
N ASP A 156 -12.92 -5.87 -4.12
CA ASP A 156 -14.32 -5.54 -4.08
C ASP A 156 -14.64 -4.38 -5.02
N SER A 157 -15.63 -4.55 -5.86
CA SER A 157 -16.02 -3.57 -6.89
C SER A 157 -16.43 -2.21 -6.32
N ALA A 158 -16.92 -2.15 -5.08
CA ALA A 158 -17.28 -0.90 -4.41
C ALA A 158 -16.10 0.06 -4.18
N TRP A 159 -14.85 -0.43 -4.30
CA TRP A 159 -13.62 0.31 -3.98
C TRP A 159 -12.58 0.31 -5.08
N LEU A 160 -12.92 -0.24 -6.23
CA LEU A 160 -12.18 0.12 -7.43
C LEU A 160 -12.61 1.58 -7.72
N PRO A 161 -11.77 2.60 -7.41
CA PRO A 161 -12.06 3.92 -7.94
C PRO A 161 -12.18 3.76 -9.44
N ASP A 162 -13.12 4.46 -10.03
CA ASP A 162 -13.23 4.57 -11.47
C ASP A 162 -11.87 4.97 -12.02
N PHE A 163 -11.06 3.98 -12.38
CA PHE A 163 -9.94 4.16 -13.27
C PHE A 163 -10.54 4.22 -14.69
N ALA A 164 -11.33 5.27 -14.92
CA ALA A 164 -11.71 5.70 -16.23
C ALA A 164 -10.65 6.67 -16.76
#